data_fc6de1de39a8a4a67de490a630618578
#
_entry.id   fc6de1de39a8a4a67de490a630618578
#
_cell.length_a   1.000
_cell.length_b   1.000
_cell.length_c   1.000
_cell.angle_alpha   90.00
_cell.angle_beta   90.00
_cell.angle_gamma   90.00
#
_symmetry.space_group_name_H-M   'P 1'
#
loop_
_entity.id
_entity.type
_entity.pdbx_description
1 polymer ?
#
loop_
_entity_poly.entity_id
_entity_poly.type
_entity_poly.pdbx_seq_one_letter_code
_entity_poly.pdbx_strand_id
1 'polypeptide(L)'
;MQYNLEIIQSSSVFSFSLDAVLLGDFASVPKHNRARVVDLCSGNGAVALMLSQKTTSPVTAVEIQERLVDMAKRSIEMNQLTDRVEMIHADVNQVTQHIKKDSVDVVTCNPPYFTVSDHSRKNPNEHLAIARHELHLTLKELMAETAGLLKTKGKAYFVHRPERFLEIMDAMREVKLAPKRIRFVYPKINREANMLLIEGIKQGKEDGLKILPPLYVFDEQGEYFPEVRRMIYGNDDTNE
;
A
#
# COMPACT_ATOMS: atom_id res chain seq x y z
N MET A 1 -5.55 -16.16 0.66
CA MET A 1 -4.87 -14.98 1.21
C MET A 1 -4.79 -15.14 2.73
N GLN A 2 -3.84 -14.51 3.43
CA GLN A 2 -3.80 -14.49 4.89
C GLN A 2 -5.18 -14.12 5.46
N TYR A 3 -5.54 -14.62 6.64
CA TYR A 3 -6.85 -14.44 7.29
C TYR A 3 -8.04 -15.06 6.55
N ASN A 4 -7.82 -16.02 5.65
CA ASN A 4 -8.87 -16.63 4.82
C ASN A 4 -9.67 -15.64 3.97
N LEU A 5 -9.07 -14.48 3.65
CA LEU A 5 -9.70 -13.46 2.82
C LEU A 5 -9.81 -13.93 1.37
N GLU A 6 -10.98 -13.71 0.79
CA GLU A 6 -11.24 -13.89 -0.62
C GLU A 6 -11.12 -12.56 -1.38
N ILE A 7 -10.45 -12.57 -2.54
CA ILE A 7 -10.26 -11.38 -3.36
C ILE A 7 -10.50 -11.67 -4.83
N ILE A 8 -11.32 -10.84 -5.45
CA ILE A 8 -11.59 -10.93 -6.89
C ILE A 8 -10.39 -10.42 -7.66
N GLN A 9 -9.94 -11.23 -8.61
CA GLN A 9 -8.85 -10.91 -9.52
C GLN A 9 -9.29 -11.12 -10.98
N SER A 10 -8.64 -10.46 -11.91
CA SER A 10 -8.88 -10.63 -13.34
C SER A 10 -7.55 -10.71 -14.08
N SER A 11 -7.41 -11.65 -15.00
CA SER A 11 -6.24 -11.77 -15.87
C SER A 11 -6.01 -10.56 -16.79
N SER A 12 -7.02 -9.70 -16.95
CA SER A 12 -6.98 -8.52 -17.81
C SER A 12 -6.79 -7.19 -17.07
N VAL A 13 -6.66 -7.22 -15.73
CA VAL A 13 -6.27 -6.09 -14.87
C VAL A 13 -5.23 -6.55 -13.88
N PHE A 14 -4.56 -5.61 -13.25
CA PHE A 14 -3.52 -5.89 -12.28
C PHE A 14 -4.01 -6.93 -11.25
N SER A 15 -3.36 -8.08 -11.25
CA SER A 15 -3.53 -9.11 -10.22
C SER A 15 -3.03 -8.56 -8.88
N PHE A 16 -3.64 -8.99 -7.79
CA PHE A 16 -3.11 -8.88 -6.44
C PHE A 16 -1.60 -9.17 -6.44
N SER A 17 -0.80 -8.18 -6.06
CA SER A 17 0.64 -8.27 -6.09
C SER A 17 1.21 -8.55 -4.69
N LEU A 18 2.38 -9.14 -4.65
CA LEU A 18 3.13 -9.34 -3.40
C LEU A 18 3.33 -8.02 -2.64
N ASP A 19 3.46 -6.90 -3.36
CA ASP A 19 3.60 -5.55 -2.82
C ASP A 19 2.48 -5.22 -1.83
N ALA A 20 1.23 -5.55 -2.19
CA ALA A 20 0.06 -5.31 -1.35
C ALA A 20 0.11 -6.14 -0.05
N VAL A 21 0.54 -7.42 -0.14
CA VAL A 21 0.72 -8.27 1.05
C VAL A 21 1.78 -7.69 1.97
N LEU A 22 2.92 -7.34 1.42
CA LEU A 22 4.05 -6.81 2.19
C LEU A 22 3.69 -5.47 2.84
N LEU A 23 2.99 -4.58 2.13
CA LEU A 23 2.50 -3.32 2.68
C LEU A 23 1.48 -3.55 3.80
N GLY A 24 0.50 -4.43 3.57
CA GLY A 24 -0.51 -4.78 4.55
C GLY A 24 0.07 -5.40 5.83
N ASP A 25 1.11 -6.25 5.70
CA ASP A 25 1.84 -6.80 6.84
C ASP A 25 2.68 -5.75 7.56
N PHE A 26 3.43 -4.92 6.82
CA PHE A 26 4.33 -3.89 7.35
C PHE A 26 3.58 -2.78 8.09
N ALA A 27 2.37 -2.42 7.64
CA ALA A 27 1.57 -1.36 8.23
C ALA A 27 1.07 -1.76 9.62
N SER A 28 1.31 -0.86 10.58
CA SER A 28 0.79 -0.98 11.95
C SER A 28 -0.43 -0.10 12.10
N VAL A 29 -1.57 -0.70 12.42
CA VAL A 29 -2.84 0.00 12.65
C VAL A 29 -3.26 -0.11 14.12
N PRO A 30 -3.93 0.91 14.69
CA PRO A 30 -4.48 0.82 16.05
C PRO A 30 -5.51 -0.31 16.14
N LYS A 31 -5.47 -1.09 17.22
CA LYS A 31 -6.39 -2.22 17.42
C LYS A 31 -7.81 -1.82 17.88
N HIS A 32 -7.99 -0.56 18.32
CA HIS A 32 -9.29 -0.04 18.78
C HIS A 32 -10.15 0.47 17.61
N ASN A 33 -11.43 0.71 17.85
CA ASN A 33 -12.42 1.13 16.84
C ASN A 33 -12.54 2.66 16.62
N ARG A 34 -11.65 3.45 17.20
CA ARG A 34 -11.72 4.93 17.15
C ARG A 34 -10.78 5.56 16.12
N ALA A 35 -9.92 4.76 15.50
CA ALA A 35 -9.00 5.25 14.49
C ALA A 35 -9.73 5.36 13.14
N ARG A 36 -9.16 6.18 12.26
CA ARG A 36 -9.51 6.21 10.84
C ARG A 36 -8.32 5.73 10.04
N VAL A 37 -8.55 4.71 9.24
CA VAL A 37 -7.54 4.09 8.38
C VAL A 37 -7.96 4.32 6.92
N VAL A 38 -7.04 4.80 6.11
CA VAL A 38 -7.28 5.08 4.69
C VAL A 38 -6.24 4.33 3.86
N ASP A 39 -6.68 3.67 2.80
CA ASP A 39 -5.83 3.03 1.80
C ASP A 39 -6.00 3.76 0.47
N LEU A 40 -4.95 4.46 0.04
CA LEU A 40 -4.92 5.23 -1.21
C LEU A 40 -4.38 4.36 -2.35
N CYS A 41 -4.85 4.57 -3.57
CA CYS A 41 -4.52 3.74 -4.74
C CYS A 41 -4.80 2.25 -4.44
N SER A 42 -5.96 1.98 -3.86
CA SER A 42 -6.29 0.69 -3.23
C SER A 42 -6.43 -0.47 -4.23
N GLY A 43 -6.54 -0.18 -5.53
CA GLY A 43 -6.73 -1.19 -6.54
C GLY A 43 -8.00 -2.03 -6.28
N ASN A 44 -7.86 -3.35 -6.28
CA ASN A 44 -8.95 -4.27 -5.96
C ASN A 44 -9.21 -4.46 -4.44
N GLY A 45 -8.66 -3.56 -3.59
CA GLY A 45 -8.93 -3.54 -2.17
C GLY A 45 -8.06 -4.46 -1.31
N ALA A 46 -7.00 -5.04 -1.85
CA ALA A 46 -6.19 -6.06 -1.17
C ALA A 46 -5.62 -5.57 0.17
N VAL A 47 -5.00 -4.38 0.19
CA VAL A 47 -4.42 -3.79 1.41
C VAL A 47 -5.53 -3.46 2.41
N ALA A 48 -6.60 -2.82 1.97
CA ALA A 48 -7.73 -2.45 2.84
C ALA A 48 -8.36 -3.68 3.53
N LEU A 49 -8.55 -4.78 2.79
CA LEU A 49 -9.04 -6.05 3.33
C LEU A 49 -8.08 -6.63 4.39
N MET A 50 -6.78 -6.63 4.14
CA MET A 50 -5.78 -7.08 5.13
C MET A 50 -5.78 -6.20 6.39
N LEU A 51 -5.83 -4.88 6.22
CA LEU A 51 -5.87 -3.95 7.35
C LEU A 51 -7.13 -4.14 8.22
N SER A 52 -8.27 -4.45 7.61
CA SER A 52 -9.51 -4.71 8.34
C SER A 52 -9.40 -5.89 9.31
N GLN A 53 -8.49 -6.83 9.08
CA GLN A 53 -8.25 -7.95 10.00
C GLN A 53 -7.32 -7.57 11.16
N LYS A 54 -6.57 -6.47 11.02
CA LYS A 54 -5.61 -5.99 12.03
C LYS A 54 -6.21 -4.95 12.99
N THR A 55 -7.38 -4.41 12.67
CA THR A 55 -8.05 -3.37 13.45
C THR A 55 -9.56 -3.57 13.48
N THR A 56 -10.22 -3.07 14.51
CA THR A 56 -11.69 -2.94 14.56
C THR A 56 -12.17 -1.56 14.07
N SER A 57 -11.26 -0.67 13.71
CA SER A 57 -11.57 0.64 13.14
C SER A 57 -12.08 0.53 11.71
N PRO A 58 -12.90 1.51 11.25
CA PRO A 58 -13.29 1.58 9.85
C PRO A 58 -12.08 1.82 8.94
N VAL A 59 -12.07 1.17 7.80
CA VAL A 59 -11.07 1.32 6.72
C VAL A 59 -11.76 1.91 5.51
N THR A 60 -11.25 3.03 5.01
CA THR A 60 -11.71 3.64 3.76
C THR A 60 -10.67 3.41 2.67
N ALA A 61 -11.06 2.78 1.58
CA ALA A 61 -10.22 2.54 0.41
C ALA A 61 -10.59 3.52 -0.71
N VAL A 62 -9.59 4.07 -1.40
CA VAL A 62 -9.77 5.07 -2.48
C VAL A 62 -9.09 4.56 -3.74
N GLU A 63 -9.83 4.51 -4.84
CA GLU A 63 -9.34 4.07 -6.15
C GLU A 63 -10.01 4.86 -7.27
N ILE A 64 -9.25 5.22 -8.31
CA ILE A 64 -9.72 6.01 -9.45
C ILE A 64 -10.32 5.15 -10.56
N GLN A 65 -9.95 3.87 -10.65
CA GLN A 65 -10.41 2.97 -11.70
C GLN A 65 -11.74 2.32 -11.32
N GLU A 66 -12.82 2.68 -12.00
CA GLU A 66 -14.16 2.16 -11.74
C GLU A 66 -14.21 0.62 -11.70
N ARG A 67 -13.51 -0.05 -12.61
CA ARG A 67 -13.45 -1.51 -12.67
C ARG A 67 -12.81 -2.13 -11.41
N LEU A 68 -11.74 -1.52 -10.88
CA LEU A 68 -11.09 -1.99 -9.66
C LEU A 68 -11.96 -1.71 -8.44
N VAL A 69 -12.67 -0.57 -8.44
CA VAL A 69 -13.67 -0.23 -7.42
C VAL A 69 -14.79 -1.29 -7.36
N ASP A 70 -15.33 -1.73 -8.52
CA ASP A 70 -16.34 -2.80 -8.56
C ASP A 70 -15.79 -4.11 -7.97
N MET A 71 -14.58 -4.51 -8.40
CA MET A 71 -13.93 -5.72 -7.89
C MET A 71 -13.70 -5.65 -6.38
N ALA A 72 -13.26 -4.50 -5.87
CA ALA A 72 -13.05 -4.28 -4.44
C ALA A 72 -14.36 -4.37 -3.65
N LYS A 73 -15.43 -3.70 -4.10
CA LYS A 73 -16.75 -3.76 -3.46
C LYS A 73 -17.27 -5.19 -3.34
N ARG A 74 -17.19 -5.95 -4.41
CA ARG A 74 -17.59 -7.36 -4.42
C ARG A 74 -16.71 -8.21 -3.49
N SER A 75 -15.40 -7.96 -3.44
CA SER A 75 -14.50 -8.63 -2.49
C SER A 75 -14.85 -8.29 -1.05
N ILE A 76 -15.22 -7.03 -0.75
CA ILE A 76 -15.68 -6.60 0.57
C ILE A 76 -16.96 -7.34 0.98
N GLU A 77 -17.94 -7.45 0.06
CA GLU A 77 -19.18 -8.19 0.27
C GLU A 77 -18.94 -9.68 0.53
N MET A 78 -18.11 -10.33 -0.30
CA MET A 78 -17.75 -11.76 -0.14
C MET A 78 -17.15 -12.06 1.24
N ASN A 79 -16.37 -11.12 1.79
CA ASN A 79 -15.76 -11.25 3.11
C ASN A 79 -16.68 -10.74 4.26
N GLN A 80 -17.92 -10.31 3.98
CA GLN A 80 -18.86 -9.76 4.97
C GLN A 80 -18.28 -8.55 5.74
N LEU A 81 -17.59 -7.66 5.04
CA LEU A 81 -16.89 -6.51 5.61
C LEU A 81 -17.52 -5.16 5.25
N THR A 82 -18.73 -5.14 4.71
CA THR A 82 -19.45 -3.93 4.26
C THR A 82 -19.64 -2.88 5.36
N ASP A 83 -19.77 -3.30 6.61
CA ASP A 83 -19.89 -2.40 7.77
C ASP A 83 -18.54 -1.83 8.26
N ARG A 84 -17.42 -2.31 7.71
CA ARG A 84 -16.07 -2.00 8.20
C ARG A 84 -15.14 -1.46 7.14
N VAL A 85 -15.35 -1.80 5.89
CA VAL A 85 -14.53 -1.38 4.76
C VAL A 85 -15.42 -0.66 3.74
N GLU A 86 -15.14 0.62 3.53
CA GLU A 86 -15.80 1.44 2.52
C GLU A 86 -14.87 1.61 1.32
N MET A 87 -15.43 1.51 0.09
CA MET A 87 -14.70 1.77 -1.15
C MET A 87 -15.22 3.02 -1.83
N ILE A 88 -14.37 4.03 -1.96
CA ILE A 88 -14.66 5.31 -2.63
C ILE A 88 -14.03 5.30 -4.03
N HIS A 89 -14.85 5.61 -5.03
CA HIS A 89 -14.39 5.86 -6.39
C HIS A 89 -13.99 7.34 -6.50
N ALA A 90 -12.70 7.66 -6.41
CA ALA A 90 -12.21 9.03 -6.47
C ALA A 90 -10.74 9.10 -6.91
N ASP A 91 -10.35 10.26 -7.46
CA ASP A 91 -8.96 10.64 -7.65
C ASP A 91 -8.34 11.03 -6.29
N VAL A 92 -7.13 10.56 -6.01
CA VAL A 92 -6.37 10.93 -4.80
C VAL A 92 -6.19 12.44 -4.70
N ASN A 93 -6.00 13.16 -5.80
CA ASN A 93 -5.92 14.63 -5.83
C ASN A 93 -7.20 15.32 -5.36
N GLN A 94 -8.31 14.61 -5.30
CA GLN A 94 -9.61 15.10 -4.83
C GLN A 94 -10.07 14.44 -3.53
N VAL A 95 -9.21 13.63 -2.90
CA VAL A 95 -9.57 12.82 -1.73
C VAL A 95 -10.10 13.65 -0.56
N THR A 96 -9.66 14.89 -0.43
CA THR A 96 -10.12 15.82 0.62
C THR A 96 -11.56 16.32 0.45
N GLN A 97 -12.20 16.04 -0.70
CA GLN A 97 -13.64 16.26 -0.88
C GLN A 97 -14.47 15.16 -0.21
N HIS A 98 -13.88 13.99 0.00
CA HIS A 98 -14.51 12.81 0.59
C HIS A 98 -14.07 12.58 2.05
N ILE A 99 -12.80 12.86 2.34
CA ILE A 99 -12.19 12.60 3.64
C ILE A 99 -11.66 13.91 4.24
N LYS A 100 -12.10 14.25 5.43
CA LYS A 100 -11.71 15.49 6.11
C LYS A 100 -10.19 15.52 6.36
N LYS A 101 -9.56 16.66 6.06
CA LYS A 101 -8.14 16.91 6.42
C LYS A 101 -7.89 16.76 7.92
N ASP A 102 -6.68 16.41 8.30
CA ASP A 102 -6.24 16.25 9.70
C ASP A 102 -7.12 15.32 10.54
N SER A 103 -7.72 14.30 9.91
CA SER A 103 -8.67 13.40 10.57
C SER A 103 -8.26 11.92 10.56
N VAL A 104 -7.24 11.54 9.81
CA VAL A 104 -6.82 10.16 9.58
C VAL A 104 -5.65 9.79 10.49
N ASP A 105 -5.71 8.61 11.09
CA ASP A 105 -4.66 8.10 11.98
C ASP A 105 -3.59 7.33 11.19
N VAL A 106 -4.02 6.58 10.17
CA VAL A 106 -3.14 5.75 9.33
C VAL A 106 -3.53 5.88 7.86
N VAL A 107 -2.55 6.12 7.01
CA VAL A 107 -2.67 6.03 5.55
C VAL A 107 -1.73 4.94 5.05
N THR A 108 -2.22 4.06 4.17
CA THR A 108 -1.40 3.17 3.35
C THR A 108 -1.51 3.58 1.88
N CYS A 109 -0.46 3.34 1.11
CA CYS A 109 -0.50 3.53 -0.33
C CYS A 109 0.47 2.61 -1.05
N ASN A 110 -0.05 1.90 -2.04
CA ASN A 110 0.70 1.17 -3.06
C ASN A 110 0.49 1.88 -4.41
N PRO A 111 1.21 2.98 -4.68
CA PRO A 111 0.98 3.78 -5.87
C PRO A 111 1.49 3.07 -7.13
N PRO A 112 1.05 3.45 -8.34
CA PRO A 112 1.69 3.01 -9.57
C PRO A 112 3.15 3.47 -9.62
N TYR A 113 4.08 2.59 -10.02
CA TYR A 113 5.53 2.82 -9.92
C TYR A 113 6.17 3.48 -11.13
N PHE A 114 5.45 3.64 -12.23
CA PHE A 114 6.05 4.00 -13.51
C PHE A 114 6.13 5.51 -13.71
N THR A 115 7.30 6.00 -14.10
CA THR A 115 7.49 7.38 -14.55
C THR A 115 7.20 7.48 -16.06
N VAL A 116 6.84 8.69 -16.52
CA VAL A 116 6.54 8.97 -17.94
C VAL A 116 7.72 8.63 -18.87
N SER A 117 8.92 8.45 -18.33
CA SER A 117 10.15 8.12 -19.07
C SER A 117 10.34 6.63 -19.35
N ASP A 118 9.59 5.75 -18.68
CA ASP A 118 9.73 4.29 -18.87
C ASP A 118 8.98 3.81 -20.13
N HIS A 119 9.37 4.34 -21.30
CA HIS A 119 8.95 3.85 -22.61
C HIS A 119 9.54 2.47 -22.90
N SER A 120 9.23 1.46 -22.10
CA SER A 120 9.54 0.09 -22.47
C SER A 120 8.50 -0.42 -23.48
N ARG A 121 9.00 -0.81 -24.65
CA ARG A 121 8.28 -1.19 -25.89
C ARG A 121 7.48 -2.50 -25.81
N LYS A 122 6.84 -2.84 -24.68
CA LYS A 122 6.07 -4.08 -24.53
C LYS A 122 4.61 -3.77 -24.22
N ASN A 123 3.76 -3.92 -25.21
CA ASN A 123 2.31 -3.85 -25.17
C ASN A 123 1.68 -2.45 -24.95
N PRO A 124 1.36 -1.72 -26.06
CA PRO A 124 0.89 -0.33 -25.99
C PRO A 124 -0.39 -0.12 -25.17
N ASN A 125 -1.26 -1.12 -25.03
CA ASN A 125 -2.55 -0.96 -24.36
C ASN A 125 -2.46 -1.04 -22.83
N GLU A 126 -1.60 -1.90 -22.28
CA GLU A 126 -1.40 -2.00 -20.81
C GLU A 126 -0.56 -0.83 -20.31
N HIS A 127 0.47 -0.42 -21.06
CA HIS A 127 1.31 0.72 -20.70
C HIS A 127 0.60 2.06 -20.81
N LEU A 128 -0.34 2.23 -21.74
CA LEU A 128 -1.17 3.43 -21.86
C LEU A 128 -2.14 3.60 -20.67
N ALA A 129 -2.69 2.52 -20.14
CA ALA A 129 -3.54 2.58 -18.95
C ALA A 129 -2.71 2.96 -17.71
N ILE A 130 -1.54 2.33 -17.52
CA ILE A 130 -0.63 2.57 -16.39
C ILE A 130 -0.01 3.96 -16.49
N ALA A 131 0.48 4.38 -17.67
CA ALA A 131 1.04 5.72 -17.90
C ALA A 131 0.01 6.85 -17.70
N ARG A 132 -1.27 6.60 -17.94
CA ARG A 132 -2.33 7.56 -17.63
C ARG A 132 -2.51 7.79 -16.14
N HIS A 133 -2.20 6.82 -15.29
CA HIS A 133 -2.28 6.97 -13.84
C HIS A 133 -1.14 7.80 -13.26
N GLU A 134 0.09 7.68 -13.77
CA GLU A 134 1.19 8.56 -13.37
C GLU A 134 1.08 9.99 -13.93
N LEU A 135 0.41 10.18 -15.06
CA LEU A 135 0.07 11.51 -15.57
C LEU A 135 -0.90 12.27 -14.65
N HIS A 136 -1.58 11.55 -13.74
CA HIS A 136 -2.61 12.12 -12.87
C HIS A 136 -2.20 12.25 -11.40
N LEU A 137 -1.13 11.59 -10.94
CA LEU A 137 -0.69 11.62 -9.54
C LEU A 137 0.84 11.52 -9.44
N THR A 138 1.50 12.64 -9.27
CA THR A 138 2.94 12.66 -8.99
C THR A 138 3.23 12.23 -7.55
N LEU A 139 4.48 11.81 -7.28
CA LEU A 139 4.91 11.47 -5.93
C LEU A 139 4.74 12.63 -4.94
N LYS A 140 4.99 13.87 -5.38
CA LYS A 140 4.80 15.07 -4.55
C LYS A 140 3.35 15.29 -4.19
N GLU A 141 2.44 15.17 -5.15
CA GLU A 141 0.99 15.28 -4.92
C GLU A 141 0.52 14.18 -3.97
N LEU A 142 0.94 12.92 -4.19
CA LEU A 142 0.60 11.82 -3.29
C LEU A 142 1.06 12.09 -1.86
N MET A 143 2.29 12.57 -1.66
CA MET A 143 2.80 12.89 -0.32
C MET A 143 2.06 14.08 0.31
N ALA A 144 1.68 15.08 -0.48
CA ALA A 144 0.92 16.24 -0.03
C ALA A 144 -0.50 15.83 0.43
N GLU A 145 -1.22 15.04 -0.38
CA GLU A 145 -2.55 14.55 -0.04
C GLU A 145 -2.50 13.61 1.19
N THR A 146 -1.53 12.69 1.23
CA THR A 146 -1.32 11.82 2.40
C THR A 146 -1.07 12.63 3.67
N ALA A 147 -0.17 13.60 3.63
CA ALA A 147 0.10 14.47 4.78
C ALA A 147 -1.12 15.34 5.13
N GLY A 148 -1.87 15.79 4.12
CA GLY A 148 -3.10 16.57 4.31
C GLY A 148 -4.19 15.79 5.07
N LEU A 149 -4.35 14.51 4.80
CA LEU A 149 -5.32 13.65 5.49
C LEU A 149 -4.92 13.33 6.93
N LEU A 150 -3.63 13.10 7.17
CA LEU A 150 -3.13 12.61 8.47
C LEU A 150 -3.29 13.65 9.57
N LYS A 151 -3.68 13.20 10.76
CA LYS A 151 -3.53 13.95 12.01
C LYS A 151 -2.05 14.15 12.34
N THR A 152 -1.74 15.14 13.19
CA THR A 152 -0.42 15.22 13.85
C THR A 152 -0.10 13.88 14.54
N LYS A 153 1.10 13.35 14.30
CA LYS A 153 1.54 11.99 14.71
C LYS A 153 0.82 10.82 14.01
N GLY A 154 -0.06 11.10 13.06
CA GLY A 154 -0.59 10.07 12.16
C GLY A 154 0.52 9.44 11.33
N LYS A 155 0.33 8.20 10.92
CA LYS A 155 1.33 7.38 10.24
C LYS A 155 0.96 7.13 8.79
N ALA A 156 1.95 7.20 7.91
CA ALA A 156 1.82 6.75 6.53
C ALA A 156 2.72 5.54 6.27
N TYR A 157 2.25 4.65 5.42
CA TYR A 157 2.98 3.47 4.97
C TYR A 157 2.93 3.40 3.45
N PHE A 158 4.10 3.22 2.84
CA PHE A 158 4.24 3.13 1.39
C PHE A 158 5.02 1.89 1.02
N VAL A 159 4.67 1.30 -0.11
CA VAL A 159 5.56 0.40 -0.86
C VAL A 159 5.94 1.09 -2.16
N HIS A 160 7.18 1.01 -2.56
CA HIS A 160 7.69 1.66 -3.77
C HIS A 160 8.93 0.96 -4.33
N ARG A 161 9.43 1.44 -5.45
CA ARG A 161 10.69 1.00 -6.04
C ARG A 161 11.89 1.69 -5.37
N PRO A 162 13.00 0.96 -5.08
CA PRO A 162 14.20 1.52 -4.46
C PRO A 162 14.88 2.62 -5.28
N GLU A 163 14.75 2.60 -6.60
CA GLU A 163 15.34 3.58 -7.52
C GLU A 163 14.85 5.01 -7.22
N ARG A 164 13.63 5.13 -6.69
CA ARG A 164 13.04 6.43 -6.30
C ARG A 164 13.27 6.81 -4.85
N PHE A 165 14.16 6.11 -4.14
CA PHE A 165 14.36 6.32 -2.70
C PHE A 165 14.66 7.77 -2.32
N LEU A 166 15.58 8.42 -3.02
CA LEU A 166 15.94 9.81 -2.71
C LEU A 166 14.78 10.78 -2.98
N GLU A 167 14.08 10.61 -4.10
CA GLU A 167 12.89 11.41 -4.44
C GLU A 167 11.79 11.25 -3.39
N ILE A 168 11.57 10.03 -2.90
CA ILE A 168 10.60 9.77 -1.84
C ILE A 168 11.00 10.49 -0.55
N MET A 169 12.27 10.42 -0.16
CA MET A 169 12.77 11.09 1.06
C MET A 169 12.60 12.60 0.97
N ASP A 170 12.88 13.20 -0.17
CA ASP A 170 12.71 14.63 -0.40
C ASP A 170 11.24 15.04 -0.36
N ALA A 171 10.37 14.31 -1.06
CA ALA A 171 8.93 14.57 -1.06
C ALA A 171 8.31 14.42 0.35
N MET A 172 8.74 13.44 1.13
CA MET A 172 8.31 13.27 2.53
C MET A 172 8.73 14.45 3.40
N ARG A 173 9.96 14.96 3.25
CA ARG A 173 10.47 16.13 4.00
C ARG A 173 9.69 17.38 3.67
N GLU A 174 9.41 17.65 2.38
CA GLU A 174 8.64 18.82 1.93
C GLU A 174 7.30 18.93 2.66
N VAL A 175 6.64 17.80 2.97
CA VAL A 175 5.32 17.77 3.64
C VAL A 175 5.40 17.45 5.15
N LYS A 176 6.59 17.51 5.75
CA LYS A 176 6.83 17.21 7.18
C LYS A 176 6.37 15.81 7.61
N LEU A 177 6.54 14.84 6.73
CA LEU A 177 6.32 13.43 6.98
C LEU A 177 7.67 12.76 7.30
N ALA A 178 8.03 12.66 8.58
CA ALA A 178 9.33 12.16 9.02
C ALA A 178 9.45 10.64 8.81
N PRO A 179 10.42 10.13 8.01
CA PRO A 179 10.65 8.70 7.87
C PRO A 179 11.04 8.06 9.20
N LYS A 180 10.49 6.89 9.54
CA LYS A 180 10.73 6.20 10.82
C LYS A 180 11.18 4.76 10.71
N ARG A 181 10.66 4.03 9.73
CA ARG A 181 11.11 2.68 9.43
C ARG A 181 11.23 2.51 7.92
N ILE A 182 12.29 1.84 7.51
CA ILE A 182 12.53 1.45 6.13
C ILE A 182 12.90 -0.03 6.12
N ARG A 183 12.34 -0.77 5.17
CA ARG A 183 12.70 -2.15 4.90
C ARG A 183 12.89 -2.35 3.41
N PHE A 184 14.07 -2.77 3.00
CA PHE A 184 14.35 -3.18 1.63
C PHE A 184 13.95 -4.63 1.43
N VAL A 185 13.29 -4.90 0.30
CA VAL A 185 12.84 -6.23 -0.09
C VAL A 185 13.62 -6.69 -1.30
N TYR A 186 14.16 -7.87 -1.21
CA TYR A 186 15.02 -8.50 -2.21
C TYR A 186 14.31 -9.72 -2.81
N PRO A 187 14.27 -9.87 -4.15
CA PRO A 187 13.65 -11.03 -4.77
C PRO A 187 14.35 -12.34 -4.37
N LYS A 188 15.68 -12.31 -4.24
CA LYS A 188 16.54 -13.43 -3.79
C LYS A 188 17.80 -12.90 -3.10
N ILE A 189 18.49 -13.76 -2.37
CA ILE A 189 19.84 -13.50 -1.88
C ILE A 189 20.76 -13.18 -3.10
N ASN A 190 21.67 -12.23 -2.94
CA ASN A 190 22.59 -11.76 -3.99
C ASN A 190 21.91 -11.10 -5.22
N ARG A 191 20.69 -10.62 -5.08
CA ARG A 191 20.03 -9.73 -6.05
C ARG A 191 19.84 -8.35 -5.43
N GLU A 192 19.68 -7.34 -6.27
CA GLU A 192 19.34 -6.00 -5.82
C GLU A 192 17.92 -5.96 -5.24
N ALA A 193 17.69 -5.05 -4.30
CA ALA A 193 16.33 -4.80 -3.80
C ALA A 193 15.44 -4.31 -4.94
N ASN A 194 14.23 -4.83 -5.01
CA ASN A 194 13.25 -4.45 -6.02
C ASN A 194 12.00 -3.79 -5.44
N MET A 195 11.87 -3.80 -4.11
CA MET A 195 10.81 -3.09 -3.39
C MET A 195 11.37 -2.42 -2.14
N LEU A 196 10.67 -1.39 -1.69
CA LEU A 196 10.99 -0.58 -0.54
C LEU A 196 9.71 -0.33 0.26
N LEU A 197 9.72 -0.68 1.54
CA LEU A 197 8.65 -0.40 2.49
C LEU A 197 9.07 0.77 3.38
N ILE A 198 8.21 1.77 3.54
CA ILE A 198 8.52 2.99 4.28
C ILE A 198 7.39 3.32 5.24
N GLU A 199 7.73 3.63 6.49
CA GLU A 199 6.83 4.27 7.46
C GLU A 199 7.27 5.72 7.67
N GLY A 200 6.32 6.65 7.58
CA GLY A 200 6.48 8.05 7.96
C GLY A 200 5.50 8.48 9.03
N ILE A 201 5.87 9.49 9.81
CA ILE A 201 5.01 10.09 10.86
C ILE A 201 4.85 11.58 10.58
N LYS A 202 3.60 12.06 10.44
CA LYS A 202 3.30 13.48 10.24
C LYS A 202 3.79 14.31 11.42
N GLN A 203 4.58 15.35 11.12
CA GLN A 203 5.24 16.21 12.13
C GLN A 203 6.01 15.40 13.19
N GLY A 204 6.56 14.26 12.77
CA GLY A 204 7.50 13.48 13.58
C GLY A 204 8.85 14.22 13.72
N LYS A 205 9.64 13.84 14.73
CA LYS A 205 11.05 14.28 14.80
C LYS A 205 11.81 13.66 13.63
N GLU A 206 12.79 14.33 13.07
CA GLU A 206 13.59 13.81 11.95
C GLU A 206 14.62 12.74 12.38
N ASP A 207 14.87 12.59 13.67
CA ASP A 207 15.75 11.58 14.24
C ASP A 207 15.10 10.19 14.37
N GLY A 208 15.91 9.17 14.64
CA GLY A 208 15.45 7.83 15.02
C GLY A 208 14.91 7.00 13.84
N LEU A 209 15.35 7.26 12.62
CA LEU A 209 15.08 6.37 11.48
C LEU A 209 15.71 4.99 11.74
N LYS A 210 14.91 3.94 11.53
CA LYS A 210 15.34 2.54 11.64
C LYS A 210 15.33 1.88 10.28
N ILE A 211 16.48 1.38 9.86
CA ILE A 211 16.58 0.47 8.73
C ILE A 211 16.41 -0.95 9.27
N LEU A 212 15.34 -1.60 8.88
CA LEU A 212 15.03 -2.96 9.33
C LEU A 212 15.89 -4.00 8.57
N PRO A 213 16.06 -5.20 9.12
CA PRO A 213 16.71 -6.28 8.38
C PRO A 213 16.08 -6.50 7.00
N PRO A 214 16.86 -6.86 5.98
CA PRO A 214 16.35 -7.12 4.65
C PRO A 214 15.28 -8.20 4.67
N LEU A 215 14.30 -8.10 3.76
CA LEU A 215 13.32 -9.16 3.51
C LEU A 215 13.69 -9.85 2.20
N TYR A 216 13.95 -11.14 2.24
CA TYR A 216 14.15 -11.96 1.06
C TYR A 216 12.85 -12.67 0.70
N VAL A 217 12.45 -12.60 -0.58
CA VAL A 217 11.17 -13.17 -1.05
C VAL A 217 11.31 -14.66 -1.32
N PHE A 218 12.29 -15.03 -2.17
CA PHE A 218 12.50 -16.42 -2.60
C PHE A 218 13.87 -16.93 -2.19
N ASP A 219 13.93 -18.19 -1.85
CA ASP A 219 15.16 -18.94 -1.68
C ASP A 219 15.81 -19.33 -3.04
N GLU A 220 16.89 -20.12 -3.01
CA GLU A 220 17.58 -20.57 -4.20
C GLU A 220 16.71 -21.49 -5.07
N GLN A 221 15.81 -22.27 -4.46
CA GLN A 221 14.89 -23.19 -5.12
C GLN A 221 13.68 -22.46 -5.75
N GLY A 222 13.46 -21.20 -5.40
CA GLY A 222 12.33 -20.39 -5.89
C GLY A 222 11.09 -20.49 -4.99
N GLU A 223 11.22 -21.09 -3.81
CA GLU A 223 10.17 -21.12 -2.80
C GLU A 223 10.19 -19.86 -1.94
N TYR A 224 9.03 -19.47 -1.41
CA TYR A 224 8.96 -18.34 -0.49
C TYR A 224 9.72 -18.59 0.80
N PHE A 225 10.53 -17.62 1.23
CA PHE A 225 11.07 -17.63 2.59
C PHE A 225 9.95 -17.74 3.63
N PRO A 226 10.19 -18.39 4.79
CA PRO A 226 9.16 -18.62 5.81
C PRO A 226 8.43 -17.35 6.27
N GLU A 227 9.16 -16.23 6.38
CA GLU A 227 8.55 -14.94 6.74
C GLU A 227 7.53 -14.47 5.70
N VAL A 228 7.87 -14.53 4.41
CA VAL A 228 6.99 -14.14 3.30
C VAL A 228 5.83 -15.11 3.16
N ARG A 229 6.09 -16.42 3.28
CA ARG A 229 5.06 -17.45 3.25
C ARG A 229 3.99 -17.21 4.31
N ARG A 230 4.41 -16.88 5.54
CA ARG A 230 3.50 -16.51 6.63
C ARG A 230 2.67 -15.26 6.31
N MET A 231 3.27 -14.24 5.67
CA MET A 231 2.56 -13.03 5.27
C MET A 231 1.48 -13.31 4.21
N ILE A 232 1.72 -14.27 3.32
CA ILE A 232 0.79 -14.63 2.23
C ILE A 232 -0.32 -15.56 2.72
N TYR A 233 0.05 -16.62 3.47
CA TYR A 233 -0.85 -17.73 3.79
C TYR A 233 -1.29 -17.75 5.26
N GLY A 234 -0.66 -16.97 6.14
CA GLY A 234 -0.86 -17.04 7.58
C GLY A 234 0.12 -18.02 8.24
N ASN A 235 -0.05 -18.24 9.55
CA ASN A 235 0.65 -19.32 10.23
C ASN A 235 0.06 -20.63 9.73
N ASP A 236 0.88 -21.53 9.23
CA ASP A 236 0.49 -22.92 9.01
C ASP A 236 0.28 -23.57 10.40
N ASP A 237 -0.92 -23.43 10.95
CA ASP A 237 -1.38 -24.31 12.04
C ASP A 237 -1.75 -25.67 11.45
N THR A 238 -0.78 -26.31 10.79
CA THR A 238 -0.89 -27.71 10.37
C THR A 238 0.44 -28.39 10.65
N ASN A 239 0.65 -28.67 11.94
CA ASN A 239 1.43 -29.81 12.40
C ASN A 239 0.73 -30.37 13.64
N GLU A 240 -0.23 -31.22 13.40
CA GLU A 240 -0.48 -32.44 14.18
C GLU A 240 -1.16 -33.46 13.27
#